data_34f797edffd9c655f94c19e003e9e578
#
_entry.id   34f797edffd9c655f94c19e003e9e578
#
_cell.length_a   1.000
_cell.length_b   1.000
_cell.length_c   1.000
_cell.angle_alpha   90.00
_cell.angle_beta   90.00
_cell.angle_gamma   90.00
#
_symmetry.space_group_name_H-M   'P 1'
#
loop_
_entity.id
_entity.type
_entity.pdbx_description
1 polymer ?
#
loop_
_entity_poly.entity_id
_entity_poly.type
_entity_poly.pdbx_seq_one_letter_code
_entity_poly.pdbx_strand_id
1 'polypeptide(L)'
;PAARPMLPPPDYDLAAEVQKHDVLLSYPYQSIRPFIAMLKKAAHDPEVISIKMTLYRMARESQIVQALMEAAENGKEVVALVELRARFDEQNNIDWSKQLESAGCTVIYGFDDYKVHSKLTLITKKSKEGYSYITQIGTGNYNEKTSELYTDYSFITADHGIGEEASNVFQNLAVQKLTEESDRMLVAPLRFKSVLLEEMDRVIAAAHMGRPASIILKNNSISDRDIILKLQEASCAGVRIDMIVRGICCVRAGVPGKTENLHIRSLVGRYLEHGRIYSFFDGAHTRIYIASGDFLTRNTECRVEVGVRVEDPVLVRKLTDILQLQLRDNVNAREMRPDGSYQKVKPAEGEALVNGQMGMYELLKNDWTQPEPWRLSAAVQEKQPEPSAEAAKPEPAKTEAAPAAKQAEASHPESAAAPESGDRFDQLEQMVNHKKRTEPQPAPAAKPIKPVVVETPAPRSRLKRILDFFKLRR
;
A
#
# COMPACT_ATOMS: atom_id res chain seq x y z
N PRO A 1 -19.70 21.29 14.28
CA PRO A 1 -19.23 20.37 15.31
C PRO A 1 -17.99 19.66 14.81
N ALA A 2 -16.98 19.48 15.66
CA ALA A 2 -15.80 18.69 15.31
C ALA A 2 -16.27 17.25 15.06
N ALA A 3 -16.04 16.73 13.87
CA ALA A 3 -16.28 15.32 13.57
C ALA A 3 -15.41 14.49 14.51
N ARG A 4 -16.01 13.63 15.32
CA ARG A 4 -15.32 12.77 16.27
C ARG A 4 -15.36 11.34 15.74
N PRO A 5 -14.36 10.51 16.05
CA PRO A 5 -14.41 9.10 15.71
C PRO A 5 -15.66 8.42 16.29
N MET A 6 -16.31 7.61 15.49
CA MET A 6 -17.43 6.79 15.94
C MET A 6 -16.90 5.72 16.87
N LEU A 7 -17.54 5.59 18.04
CA LEU A 7 -17.21 4.56 19.03
C LEU A 7 -18.11 3.34 18.78
N PRO A 8 -17.59 2.13 19.05
CA PRO A 8 -18.43 0.93 19.05
C PRO A 8 -19.42 0.96 20.21
N PRO A 9 -20.45 0.08 20.20
CA PRO A 9 -21.26 -0.21 21.38
C PRO A 9 -20.38 -0.56 22.61
N PRO A 10 -20.85 -0.28 23.85
CA PRO A 10 -20.05 -0.51 25.06
C PRO A 10 -19.61 -1.98 25.27
N ASP A 11 -20.41 -2.91 24.75
CA ASP A 11 -20.20 -4.37 24.83
C ASP A 11 -19.48 -4.96 23.60
N TYR A 12 -19.03 -4.13 22.67
CA TYR A 12 -18.35 -4.57 21.46
C TYR A 12 -16.98 -5.19 21.77
N ASP A 13 -16.83 -6.47 21.43
CA ASP A 13 -15.60 -7.24 21.58
C ASP A 13 -15.01 -7.56 20.19
N LEU A 14 -14.00 -6.81 19.79
CA LEU A 14 -13.36 -6.99 18.49
C LEU A 14 -12.79 -8.41 18.31
N ALA A 15 -12.20 -8.99 19.35
CA ALA A 15 -11.64 -10.35 19.29
C ALA A 15 -12.73 -11.41 19.05
N ALA A 16 -13.91 -11.23 19.64
CA ALA A 16 -15.07 -12.11 19.44
C ALA A 16 -15.71 -11.90 18.05
N GLU A 17 -15.76 -10.67 17.55
CA GLU A 17 -16.30 -10.38 16.22
C GLU A 17 -15.42 -10.98 15.12
N VAL A 18 -14.09 -10.86 15.23
CA VAL A 18 -13.13 -11.40 14.25
C VAL A 18 -13.21 -12.93 14.13
N GLN A 19 -13.68 -13.64 15.16
CA GLN A 19 -13.92 -15.08 15.05
C GLN A 19 -15.14 -15.44 14.21
N LYS A 20 -16.03 -14.49 13.94
CA LYS A 20 -17.25 -14.69 13.14
C LYS A 20 -17.07 -14.27 11.69
N HIS A 21 -16.35 -13.21 11.46
CA HIS A 21 -16.08 -12.60 10.14
C HIS A 21 -14.88 -11.65 10.20
N ASP A 22 -14.29 -11.35 9.07
CA ASP A 22 -13.24 -10.35 8.96
C ASP A 22 -13.76 -8.95 9.33
N VAL A 23 -12.92 -8.13 9.93
CA VAL A 23 -13.27 -6.75 10.34
C VAL A 23 -12.34 -5.75 9.67
N LEU A 24 -12.92 -4.67 9.12
CA LEU A 24 -12.17 -3.54 8.58
C LEU A 24 -12.52 -2.27 9.34
N LEU A 25 -11.57 -1.75 10.13
CA LEU A 25 -11.69 -0.44 10.78
C LEU A 25 -11.16 0.65 9.84
N SER A 26 -11.86 1.78 9.78
CA SER A 26 -11.53 2.91 8.90
C SER A 26 -11.27 4.16 9.74
N TYR A 27 -9.99 4.46 9.98
CA TYR A 27 -9.58 5.68 10.70
C TYR A 27 -9.64 6.91 9.77
N PRO A 28 -9.88 8.11 10.30
CA PRO A 28 -10.21 8.50 11.67
C PRO A 28 -11.72 8.44 11.96
N TYR A 29 -12.52 7.85 11.07
CA TYR A 29 -13.98 7.80 11.18
C TYR A 29 -14.43 6.88 12.30
N GLN A 30 -13.76 5.75 12.42
CA GLN A 30 -13.90 4.82 13.53
C GLN A 30 -12.70 4.96 14.48
N SER A 31 -12.93 4.66 15.77
CA SER A 31 -11.89 4.76 16.79
C SER A 31 -10.92 3.58 16.74
N ILE A 32 -9.65 3.82 17.06
CA ILE A 32 -8.63 2.76 17.29
C ILE A 32 -8.83 2.02 18.62
N ARG A 33 -9.69 2.53 19.52
CA ARG A 33 -9.89 1.95 20.85
C ARG A 33 -10.27 0.48 20.88
N PRO A 34 -11.11 -0.07 19.96
CA PRO A 34 -11.39 -1.50 19.92
C PRO A 34 -10.14 -2.36 19.69
N PHE A 35 -9.23 -1.91 18.84
CA PHE A 35 -7.95 -2.60 18.61
C PHE A 35 -7.07 -2.58 19.87
N ILE A 36 -6.99 -1.45 20.56
CA ILE A 36 -6.27 -1.34 21.84
C ILE A 36 -6.90 -2.25 22.90
N ALA A 37 -8.23 -2.27 23.00
CA ALA A 37 -8.95 -3.14 23.95
C ALA A 37 -8.70 -4.62 23.64
N MET A 38 -8.67 -5.00 22.36
CA MET A 38 -8.32 -6.37 21.94
C MET A 38 -6.90 -6.76 22.39
N LEU A 39 -5.91 -5.88 22.24
CA LEU A 39 -4.54 -6.14 22.71
C LEU A 39 -4.48 -6.29 24.24
N LYS A 40 -5.14 -5.41 25.00
CA LYS A 40 -5.22 -5.48 26.45
C LYS A 40 -5.91 -6.78 26.90
N LYS A 41 -6.98 -7.19 26.24
CA LYS A 41 -7.64 -8.46 26.50
C LYS A 41 -6.71 -9.64 26.21
N ALA A 42 -6.00 -9.61 25.09
CA ALA A 42 -5.02 -10.64 24.71
C ALA A 42 -3.88 -10.76 25.74
N ALA A 43 -3.46 -9.67 26.37
CA ALA A 43 -2.43 -9.68 27.43
C ALA A 43 -2.84 -10.52 28.66
N HIS A 44 -4.15 -10.65 28.94
CA HIS A 44 -4.69 -11.41 30.10
C HIS A 44 -5.31 -12.75 29.69
N ASP A 45 -5.55 -13.01 28.41
CA ASP A 45 -6.18 -14.25 27.95
C ASP A 45 -5.23 -15.45 28.15
N PRO A 46 -5.59 -16.48 28.97
CA PRO A 46 -4.71 -17.62 29.20
C PRO A 46 -4.43 -18.48 27.96
N GLU A 47 -5.29 -18.43 26.95
CA GLU A 47 -5.06 -19.12 25.67
C GLU A 47 -4.04 -18.40 24.78
N VAL A 48 -3.83 -17.11 24.94
CA VAL A 48 -2.83 -16.36 24.19
C VAL A 48 -1.44 -16.74 24.66
N ILE A 49 -0.62 -17.24 23.75
CA ILE A 49 0.76 -17.64 24.01
C ILE A 49 1.78 -16.64 23.49
N SER A 50 1.47 -15.93 22.38
CA SER A 50 2.36 -14.90 21.86
C SER A 50 1.62 -13.74 21.21
N ILE A 51 2.27 -12.55 21.25
CA ILE A 51 1.87 -11.35 20.54
C ILE A 51 3.11 -10.81 19.79
N LYS A 52 3.03 -10.71 18.45
CA LYS A 52 4.10 -10.20 17.60
C LYS A 52 3.62 -8.95 16.88
N MET A 53 4.44 -7.90 16.86
CA MET A 53 4.05 -6.61 16.28
C MET A 53 5.24 -5.88 15.63
N THR A 54 5.00 -5.26 14.46
CA THR A 54 5.97 -4.34 13.84
C THR A 54 5.66 -2.91 14.22
N LEU A 55 6.64 -2.17 14.73
CA LEU A 55 6.48 -0.82 15.28
C LEU A 55 7.37 0.16 14.52
N TYR A 56 6.75 1.13 13.83
CA TYR A 56 7.46 2.13 13.05
C TYR A 56 7.44 3.52 13.72
N ARG A 57 6.26 4.03 14.06
CA ARG A 57 6.04 5.29 14.77
C ARG A 57 5.06 5.10 15.89
N MET A 58 5.51 5.20 17.10
CA MET A 58 4.70 5.06 18.31
C MET A 58 4.34 6.42 18.90
N ALA A 59 3.19 6.53 19.54
CA ALA A 59 2.86 7.71 20.33
C ALA A 59 3.81 7.83 21.53
N ARG A 60 3.99 9.03 22.08
CA ARG A 60 4.83 9.23 23.27
C ARG A 60 4.25 8.54 24.51
N GLU A 61 2.94 8.47 24.57
CA GLU A 61 2.17 7.75 25.61
C GLU A 61 1.32 6.71 24.90
N SER A 62 1.95 5.62 24.44
CA SER A 62 1.27 4.59 23.64
C SER A 62 0.64 3.53 24.51
N GLN A 63 -0.70 3.44 24.49
CA GLN A 63 -1.44 2.36 25.13
C GLN A 63 -1.20 1.00 24.45
N ILE A 64 -0.84 1.01 23.16
CA ILE A 64 -0.49 -0.20 22.42
C ILE A 64 0.81 -0.78 22.96
N VAL A 65 1.85 0.04 23.15
CA VAL A 65 3.12 -0.41 23.72
C VAL A 65 2.94 -0.86 25.17
N GLN A 66 2.12 -0.15 25.96
CA GLN A 66 1.78 -0.56 27.32
C GLN A 66 1.11 -1.94 27.36
N ALA A 67 0.17 -2.23 26.45
CA ALA A 67 -0.46 -3.54 26.34
C ALA A 67 0.53 -4.66 25.97
N LEU A 68 1.57 -4.37 25.17
CA LEU A 68 2.63 -5.33 24.88
C LEU A 68 3.51 -5.63 26.10
N MET A 69 3.86 -4.61 26.88
CA MET A 69 4.62 -4.78 28.11
C MET A 69 3.81 -5.60 29.12
N GLU A 70 2.54 -5.26 29.32
CA GLU A 70 1.61 -6.00 30.18
C GLU A 70 1.45 -7.47 29.78
N ALA A 71 1.44 -7.75 28.46
CA ALA A 71 1.41 -9.12 27.95
C ALA A 71 2.69 -9.90 28.33
N ALA A 72 3.86 -9.28 28.21
CA ALA A 72 5.13 -9.90 28.58
C ALA A 72 5.22 -10.15 30.10
N GLU A 73 4.79 -9.19 30.92
CA GLU A 73 4.70 -9.31 32.37
C GLU A 73 3.74 -10.44 32.80
N ASN A 74 2.69 -10.70 32.01
CA ASN A 74 1.77 -11.83 32.18
C ASN A 74 2.28 -13.17 31.60
N GLY A 75 3.57 -13.23 31.19
CA GLY A 75 4.23 -14.45 30.72
C GLY A 75 3.94 -14.84 29.28
N LYS A 76 3.43 -13.91 28.45
CA LYS A 76 3.29 -14.14 27.00
C LYS A 76 4.62 -13.92 26.30
N GLU A 77 4.88 -14.70 25.22
CA GLU A 77 5.96 -14.37 24.29
C GLU A 77 5.61 -13.09 23.53
N VAL A 78 6.30 -11.98 23.78
CA VAL A 78 6.08 -10.74 23.05
C VAL A 78 7.29 -10.43 22.18
N VAL A 79 7.07 -10.31 20.87
CA VAL A 79 8.09 -9.94 19.90
C VAL A 79 7.72 -8.58 19.30
N ALA A 80 8.50 -7.56 19.58
CA ALA A 80 8.34 -6.22 19.04
C ALA A 80 9.47 -5.91 18.05
N LEU A 81 9.14 -5.81 16.75
CA LEU A 81 10.10 -5.31 15.78
C LEU A 81 10.00 -3.78 15.74
N VAL A 82 11.05 -3.09 16.16
CA VAL A 82 11.10 -1.62 16.24
C VAL A 82 12.04 -1.07 15.19
N GLU A 83 11.53 -0.24 14.28
CA GLU A 83 12.33 0.48 13.28
C GLU A 83 12.94 1.74 13.91
N LEU A 84 14.23 1.68 14.26
CA LEU A 84 14.93 2.80 14.90
C LEU A 84 15.20 3.98 13.97
N ARG A 85 15.21 3.75 12.64
CA ARG A 85 15.46 4.79 11.62
C ARG A 85 14.16 5.47 11.15
N ALA A 86 13.11 5.46 12.00
CA ALA A 86 11.88 6.21 11.74
C ALA A 86 12.18 7.71 11.85
N ARG A 87 12.20 8.41 10.71
CA ARG A 87 12.61 9.82 10.62
C ARG A 87 11.78 10.71 11.56
N PHE A 88 12.45 11.48 12.42
CA PHE A 88 11.92 12.37 13.47
C PHE A 88 11.37 11.67 14.72
N ASP A 89 11.38 10.33 14.78
CA ASP A 89 10.89 9.57 15.94
C ASP A 89 11.98 8.66 16.54
N GLU A 90 13.25 8.83 16.11
CA GLU A 90 14.37 7.96 16.49
C GLU A 90 14.52 7.85 18.00
N GLN A 91 14.53 8.99 18.73
CA GLN A 91 14.69 8.99 20.18
C GLN A 91 13.51 8.32 20.89
N ASN A 92 12.28 8.65 20.48
CA ASN A 92 11.07 8.04 21.03
C ASN A 92 11.07 6.51 20.84
N ASN A 93 11.50 6.03 19.67
CA ASN A 93 11.57 4.60 19.39
C ASN A 93 12.67 3.90 20.21
N ILE A 94 13.82 4.57 20.44
CA ILE A 94 14.87 4.06 21.33
C ILE A 94 14.35 3.95 22.78
N ASP A 95 13.65 4.96 23.26
CA ASP A 95 13.17 4.98 24.65
C ASP A 95 12.10 3.89 24.87
N TRP A 96 11.18 3.69 23.92
CA TRP A 96 10.22 2.59 23.96
C TRP A 96 10.88 1.21 23.86
N SER A 97 11.91 1.06 23.01
CA SER A 97 12.65 -0.21 22.90
C SER A 97 13.23 -0.66 24.24
N LYS A 98 13.82 0.28 25.00
CA LYS A 98 14.37 -0.01 26.33
C LYS A 98 13.29 -0.43 27.33
N GLN A 99 12.13 0.22 27.27
CA GLN A 99 11.01 -0.11 28.15
C GLN A 99 10.45 -1.50 27.83
N LEU A 100 10.28 -1.81 26.52
CA LEU A 100 9.85 -3.13 26.07
C LEU A 100 10.84 -4.23 26.53
N GLU A 101 12.15 -4.03 26.33
CA GLU A 101 13.19 -4.98 26.81
C GLU A 101 13.13 -5.15 28.33
N SER A 102 12.94 -4.06 29.07
CA SER A 102 12.84 -4.10 30.55
C SER A 102 11.60 -4.84 31.04
N ALA A 103 10.51 -4.83 30.29
CA ALA A 103 9.28 -5.58 30.57
C ALA A 103 9.35 -7.06 30.14
N GLY A 104 10.47 -7.51 29.55
CA GLY A 104 10.65 -8.89 29.11
C GLY A 104 10.27 -9.17 27.66
N CYS A 105 9.96 -8.14 26.86
CA CYS A 105 9.71 -8.32 25.43
C CYS A 105 11.00 -8.61 24.65
N THR A 106 10.93 -9.47 23.66
CA THR A 106 11.99 -9.64 22.66
C THR A 106 11.92 -8.49 21.64
N VAL A 107 12.91 -7.61 21.62
CA VAL A 107 12.97 -6.49 20.68
C VAL A 107 13.89 -6.82 19.51
N ILE A 108 13.36 -6.71 18.27
CA ILE A 108 14.10 -6.87 17.01
C ILE A 108 14.26 -5.49 16.38
N TYR A 109 15.48 -5.13 15.98
CA TYR A 109 15.83 -3.81 15.43
C TYR A 109 15.86 -3.75 13.90
N GLY A 110 15.09 -4.63 13.24
CA GLY A 110 14.96 -4.65 11.78
C GLY A 110 16.24 -5.08 11.05
N PHE A 111 16.34 -4.67 9.78
CA PHE A 111 17.46 -4.98 8.89
C PHE A 111 18.48 -3.85 8.83
N ASP A 112 19.72 -4.16 8.47
CA ASP A 112 20.73 -3.14 8.18
C ASP A 112 20.43 -2.44 6.84
N ASP A 113 20.00 -3.19 5.81
CA ASP A 113 19.80 -2.69 4.44
C ASP A 113 18.35 -2.28 4.14
N TYR A 114 17.36 -2.88 4.82
CA TYR A 114 15.95 -2.63 4.57
C TYR A 114 15.28 -1.95 5.76
N LYS A 115 14.45 -0.94 5.49
CA LYS A 115 13.59 -0.35 6.52
C LYS A 115 12.33 -1.17 6.66
N VAL A 116 11.97 -1.55 7.88
CA VAL A 116 10.69 -2.21 8.15
C VAL A 116 9.60 -1.16 8.33
N HIS A 117 8.73 -1.07 7.34
CA HIS A 117 7.62 -0.11 7.32
C HIS A 117 6.25 -0.80 7.36
N SER A 118 6.22 -2.11 7.51
CA SER A 118 5.00 -2.92 7.67
C SER A 118 4.20 -2.51 8.92
N LYS A 119 2.90 -2.76 8.89
CA LYS A 119 1.98 -2.64 10.02
C LYS A 119 1.28 -3.97 10.16
N LEU A 120 1.89 -4.84 10.93
CA LEU A 120 1.51 -6.23 11.11
C LEU A 120 1.48 -6.57 12.60
N THR A 121 0.36 -7.12 13.06
CA THR A 121 0.20 -7.70 14.39
C THR A 121 -0.29 -9.14 14.26
N LEU A 122 0.32 -10.04 15.04
CA LEU A 122 -0.08 -11.42 15.11
C LEU A 122 -0.28 -11.81 16.58
N ILE A 123 -1.50 -12.20 16.94
CA ILE A 123 -1.82 -12.81 18.23
C ILE A 123 -2.00 -14.30 18.00
N THR A 124 -1.21 -15.13 18.67
CA THR A 124 -1.29 -16.59 18.58
C THR A 124 -1.93 -17.14 19.85
N LYS A 125 -2.98 -17.93 19.68
CA LYS A 125 -3.63 -18.67 20.74
C LYS A 125 -3.33 -20.16 20.61
N LYS A 126 -3.33 -20.84 21.75
CA LYS A 126 -3.19 -22.30 21.81
C LYS A 126 -4.33 -22.87 22.65
N SER A 127 -5.10 -23.75 22.05
CA SER A 127 -6.14 -24.54 22.70
C SER A 127 -5.83 -26.05 22.63
N LYS A 128 -6.75 -26.88 23.10
CA LYS A 128 -6.65 -28.34 22.93
C LYS A 128 -6.79 -28.77 21.46
N GLU A 129 -7.42 -27.94 20.63
CA GLU A 129 -7.69 -28.17 19.21
C GLU A 129 -6.50 -27.75 18.33
N GLY A 130 -5.52 -27.03 18.87
CA GLY A 130 -4.34 -26.55 18.15
C GLY A 130 -4.09 -25.06 18.29
N TYR A 131 -3.42 -24.49 17.29
CA TYR A 131 -3.14 -23.06 17.22
C TYR A 131 -4.21 -22.33 16.42
N SER A 132 -4.55 -21.14 16.88
CA SER A 132 -5.37 -20.19 16.15
C SER A 132 -4.74 -18.80 16.18
N TYR A 133 -5.12 -17.96 15.22
CA TYR A 133 -4.50 -16.67 15.00
C TYR A 133 -5.54 -15.55 14.98
N ILE A 134 -5.14 -14.36 15.43
CA ILE A 134 -5.77 -13.11 15.06
C ILE A 134 -4.68 -12.26 14.43
N THR A 135 -4.83 -11.96 13.13
CA THR A 135 -3.87 -11.18 12.36
C THR A 135 -4.47 -9.82 12.03
N GLN A 136 -3.71 -8.75 12.28
CA GLN A 136 -4.08 -7.42 11.86
C GLN A 136 -3.05 -6.89 10.87
N ILE A 137 -3.53 -6.36 9.74
CA ILE A 137 -2.72 -5.73 8.70
C ILE A 137 -3.24 -4.33 8.46
N GLY A 138 -2.37 -3.31 8.61
CA GLY A 138 -2.76 -1.92 8.53
C GLY A 138 -2.06 -1.15 7.41
N THR A 139 -2.72 -0.09 6.92
CA THR A 139 -2.10 0.89 6.04
C THR A 139 -1.34 1.97 6.83
N GLY A 140 -1.77 2.25 8.06
CA GLY A 140 -1.25 3.30 8.95
C GLY A 140 -0.50 2.79 10.17
N ASN A 141 0.27 3.68 10.78
CA ASN A 141 1.07 3.35 11.95
C ASN A 141 0.22 3.07 13.20
N TYR A 142 0.77 2.29 14.12
CA TYR A 142 0.24 2.09 15.47
C TYR A 142 0.49 3.32 16.35
N ASN A 143 -0.30 4.37 16.11
CA ASN A 143 -0.15 5.65 16.79
C ASN A 143 -1.53 6.28 16.98
N GLU A 144 -1.95 6.40 18.22
CA GLU A 144 -3.28 6.84 18.64
C GLU A 144 -3.59 8.26 18.12
N LYS A 145 -2.61 9.17 18.11
CA LYS A 145 -2.80 10.54 17.65
C LYS A 145 -2.96 10.63 16.14
N THR A 146 -2.13 9.89 15.39
CA THR A 146 -2.24 9.91 13.92
C THR A 146 -3.48 9.21 13.42
N SER A 147 -4.00 8.23 14.16
CA SER A 147 -5.27 7.56 13.85
C SER A 147 -6.50 8.50 13.91
N GLU A 148 -6.39 9.68 14.54
CA GLU A 148 -7.43 10.71 14.57
C GLU A 148 -7.29 11.75 13.46
N LEU A 149 -6.17 11.74 12.71
CA LEU A 149 -5.80 12.78 11.74
C LEU A 149 -5.60 12.23 10.32
N TYR A 150 -5.29 10.94 10.18
CA TYR A 150 -4.97 10.29 8.90
C TYR A 150 -6.05 9.30 8.53
N THR A 151 -6.42 9.26 7.24
CA THR A 151 -7.28 8.18 6.75
C THR A 151 -6.44 6.93 6.57
N ASP A 152 -6.77 5.89 7.32
CA ASP A 152 -6.08 4.59 7.26
C ASP A 152 -7.08 3.45 7.46
N TYR A 153 -6.67 2.26 7.03
CA TYR A 153 -7.46 1.04 7.13
C TYR A 153 -6.73 0.02 7.97
N SER A 154 -7.46 -0.70 8.80
CA SER A 154 -6.97 -1.77 9.65
C SER A 154 -7.85 -3.00 9.42
N PHE A 155 -7.32 -3.96 8.69
CA PHE A 155 -7.96 -5.26 8.43
C PHE A 155 -7.57 -6.24 9.53
N ILE A 156 -8.54 -6.91 10.12
CA ILE A 156 -8.35 -7.87 11.20
C ILE A 156 -9.09 -9.15 10.83
N THR A 157 -8.40 -10.28 10.89
CA THR A 157 -8.92 -11.59 10.48
C THR A 157 -8.48 -12.69 11.44
N ALA A 158 -9.29 -13.74 11.56
CA ALA A 158 -8.93 -14.99 12.19
C ALA A 158 -8.62 -16.11 11.17
N ASP A 159 -8.45 -15.75 9.88
CA ASP A 159 -8.05 -16.71 8.85
C ASP A 159 -6.71 -17.37 9.19
N HIS A 160 -6.71 -18.70 9.23
CA HIS A 160 -5.55 -19.50 9.65
C HIS A 160 -4.39 -19.35 8.67
N GLY A 161 -4.65 -19.34 7.35
CA GLY A 161 -3.61 -19.23 6.33
C GLY A 161 -2.91 -17.87 6.36
N ILE A 162 -3.65 -16.77 6.56
CA ILE A 162 -3.08 -15.43 6.75
C ILE A 162 -2.26 -15.39 8.05
N GLY A 163 -2.71 -16.07 9.10
CA GLY A 163 -1.99 -16.20 10.36
C GLY A 163 -0.66 -16.94 10.21
N GLU A 164 -0.63 -18.04 9.45
CA GLU A 164 0.61 -18.77 9.15
C GLU A 164 1.58 -17.94 8.31
N GLU A 165 1.10 -17.26 7.27
CA GLU A 165 1.94 -16.35 6.47
C GLU A 165 2.51 -15.21 7.33
N ALA A 166 1.70 -14.60 8.21
CA ALA A 166 2.16 -13.58 9.15
C ALA A 166 3.21 -14.12 10.13
N SER A 167 3.02 -15.37 10.62
CA SER A 167 4.02 -16.04 11.47
C SER A 167 5.34 -16.24 10.72
N ASN A 168 5.29 -16.68 9.46
CA ASN A 168 6.47 -16.82 8.60
C ASN A 168 7.18 -15.47 8.38
N VAL A 169 6.42 -14.40 8.14
CA VAL A 169 7.00 -13.04 8.03
C VAL A 169 7.77 -12.69 9.31
N PHE A 170 7.20 -12.89 10.50
CA PHE A 170 7.89 -12.59 11.76
C PHE A 170 9.12 -13.47 12.00
N GLN A 171 9.07 -14.76 11.64
CA GLN A 171 10.22 -15.67 11.73
C GLN A 171 11.37 -15.19 10.82
N ASN A 172 11.07 -14.83 9.59
CA ASN A 172 12.06 -14.31 8.65
C ASN A 172 12.67 -12.99 9.16
N LEU A 173 11.82 -12.06 9.62
CA LEU A 173 12.27 -10.79 10.21
C LEU A 173 13.20 -10.98 11.40
N ALA A 174 12.95 -12.00 12.24
CA ALA A 174 13.77 -12.30 13.43
C ALA A 174 15.21 -12.72 13.06
N VAL A 175 15.39 -13.37 11.91
CA VAL A 175 16.71 -13.81 11.41
C VAL A 175 17.25 -12.93 10.28
N GLN A 176 16.66 -11.75 10.07
CA GLN A 176 17.04 -10.81 9.02
C GLN A 176 16.97 -11.42 7.60
N LYS A 177 15.97 -12.26 7.35
CA LYS A 177 15.68 -12.85 6.06
C LYS A 177 14.45 -12.19 5.43
N LEU A 178 14.46 -12.02 4.11
CA LEU A 178 13.28 -11.55 3.36
C LEU A 178 12.31 -12.71 3.15
N THR A 179 11.00 -12.40 3.13
CA THR A 179 9.96 -13.39 2.85
C THR A 179 9.83 -13.59 1.34
N GLU A 180 10.10 -14.81 0.88
CA GLU A 180 10.11 -15.18 -0.54
C GLU A 180 8.74 -15.65 -1.04
N GLU A 181 7.97 -16.34 -0.18
CA GLU A 181 6.69 -16.95 -0.53
C GLU A 181 5.57 -16.35 0.32
N SER A 182 4.50 -15.96 -0.33
CA SER A 182 3.27 -15.48 0.28
C SER A 182 2.18 -15.46 -0.79
N ASP A 183 1.05 -16.10 -0.53
CA ASP A 183 -0.04 -16.25 -1.50
C ASP A 183 -1.17 -15.23 -1.27
N ARG A 184 -1.48 -14.92 -0.02
CA ARG A 184 -2.56 -14.01 0.38
C ARG A 184 -2.06 -12.64 0.81
N MET A 185 -0.83 -12.59 1.35
CA MET A 185 -0.18 -11.36 1.75
C MET A 185 0.71 -10.84 0.63
N LEU A 186 0.79 -9.53 0.50
CA LEU A 186 1.81 -8.85 -0.29
C LEU A 186 2.98 -8.53 0.64
N VAL A 187 4.17 -9.06 0.36
CA VAL A 187 5.36 -8.79 1.17
C VAL A 187 6.47 -8.23 0.31
N ALA A 188 6.80 -6.95 0.52
CA ALA A 188 7.93 -6.32 -0.16
C ALA A 188 9.26 -6.72 0.53
N PRO A 189 10.37 -6.75 -0.25
CA PRO A 189 10.49 -6.37 -1.65
C PRO A 189 10.12 -7.47 -2.66
N LEU A 190 10.02 -8.74 -2.25
CA LEU A 190 10.02 -9.87 -3.19
C LEU A 190 8.66 -10.14 -3.83
N ARG A 191 7.56 -10.08 -3.07
CA ARG A 191 6.22 -10.47 -3.56
C ARG A 191 5.23 -9.30 -3.74
N PHE A 192 5.56 -8.11 -3.28
CA PHE A 192 4.64 -6.98 -3.34
C PHE A 192 4.42 -6.48 -4.78
N LYS A 193 5.50 -6.12 -5.47
CA LYS A 193 5.44 -5.56 -6.84
C LYS A 193 5.03 -6.62 -7.86
N SER A 194 5.57 -7.84 -7.77
CA SER A 194 5.29 -8.91 -8.73
C SER A 194 3.81 -9.27 -8.76
N VAL A 195 3.17 -9.48 -7.60
CA VAL A 195 1.74 -9.79 -7.53
C VAL A 195 0.88 -8.66 -8.10
N LEU A 196 1.22 -7.39 -7.83
CA LEU A 196 0.47 -6.26 -8.39
C LEU A 196 0.61 -6.17 -9.91
N LEU A 197 1.78 -6.48 -10.47
CA LEU A 197 1.96 -6.55 -11.92
C LEU A 197 1.17 -7.73 -12.53
N GLU A 198 1.15 -8.90 -11.88
CA GLU A 198 0.34 -10.05 -12.28
C GLU A 198 -1.18 -9.71 -12.29
N GLU A 199 -1.66 -8.94 -11.29
CA GLU A 199 -3.05 -8.46 -11.27
C GLU A 199 -3.36 -7.51 -12.44
N MET A 200 -2.42 -6.62 -12.78
CA MET A 200 -2.57 -5.74 -13.93
C MET A 200 -2.58 -6.54 -15.25
N ASP A 201 -1.72 -7.56 -15.39
CA ASP A 201 -1.71 -8.46 -16.56
C ASP A 201 -3.04 -9.20 -16.72
N ARG A 202 -3.62 -9.67 -15.62
CA ARG A 202 -4.94 -10.31 -15.61
C ARG A 202 -6.05 -9.37 -16.12
N VAL A 203 -6.01 -8.10 -15.70
CA VAL A 203 -6.99 -7.09 -16.15
C VAL A 203 -6.78 -6.73 -17.62
N ILE A 204 -5.52 -6.60 -18.07
CA ILE A 204 -5.16 -6.38 -19.48
C ILE A 204 -5.67 -7.52 -20.35
N ALA A 205 -5.44 -8.78 -19.94
CA ALA A 205 -5.93 -9.94 -20.66
C ALA A 205 -7.47 -9.96 -20.78
N ALA A 206 -8.17 -9.53 -19.73
CA ALA A 206 -9.64 -9.40 -19.77
C ALA A 206 -10.09 -8.33 -20.78
N ALA A 207 -9.42 -7.18 -20.84
CA ALA A 207 -9.71 -6.13 -21.81
C ALA A 207 -9.48 -6.61 -23.25
N HIS A 208 -8.40 -7.32 -23.53
CA HIS A 208 -8.14 -7.92 -24.86
C HIS A 208 -9.19 -8.95 -25.27
N MET A 209 -9.88 -9.58 -24.31
CA MET A 209 -11.03 -10.46 -24.57
C MET A 209 -12.36 -9.70 -24.73
N GLY A 210 -12.33 -8.35 -24.77
CA GLY A 210 -13.53 -7.52 -24.87
C GLY A 210 -14.38 -7.47 -23.60
N ARG A 211 -13.86 -7.93 -22.45
CA ARG A 211 -14.58 -7.84 -21.17
C ARG A 211 -14.40 -6.47 -20.53
N PRO A 212 -15.41 -5.95 -19.81
CA PRO A 212 -15.24 -4.75 -19.00
C PRO A 212 -14.08 -4.95 -18.02
N ALA A 213 -13.12 -4.03 -18.02
CA ALA A 213 -11.94 -4.15 -17.17
C ALA A 213 -11.58 -2.78 -16.59
N SER A 214 -11.25 -2.73 -15.31
CA SER A 214 -10.86 -1.49 -14.67
C SER A 214 -9.87 -1.69 -13.52
N ILE A 215 -9.09 -0.64 -13.25
CA ILE A 215 -8.14 -0.56 -12.16
C ILE A 215 -8.44 0.71 -11.37
N ILE A 216 -8.56 0.60 -10.03
CA ILE A 216 -8.66 1.76 -9.15
C ILE A 216 -7.54 1.69 -8.14
N LEU A 217 -6.69 2.72 -8.09
CA LEU A 217 -5.52 2.77 -7.21
C LEU A 217 -5.59 3.99 -6.30
N LYS A 218 -5.66 3.77 -5.00
CA LYS A 218 -5.45 4.81 -4.00
C LYS A 218 -4.11 4.60 -3.34
N ASN A 219 -3.22 5.59 -3.48
CA ASN A 219 -1.88 5.57 -2.87
C ASN A 219 -1.40 7.00 -2.57
N ASN A 220 -0.33 7.13 -1.79
CA ASN A 220 0.21 8.46 -1.51
C ASN A 220 1.07 8.97 -2.65
N SER A 221 1.88 8.09 -3.26
CA SER A 221 2.85 8.50 -4.29
C SER A 221 3.14 7.36 -5.26
N ILE A 222 3.49 7.72 -6.50
CA ILE A 222 3.91 6.79 -7.54
C ILE A 222 5.14 7.32 -8.29
N SER A 223 6.20 6.51 -8.36
CA SER A 223 7.40 6.74 -9.17
C SER A 223 8.08 5.43 -9.61
N ASP A 224 7.53 4.27 -9.25
CA ASP A 224 8.06 2.97 -9.68
C ASP A 224 7.84 2.84 -11.19
N ARG A 225 8.96 2.65 -11.91
CA ARG A 225 8.97 2.62 -13.39
C ARG A 225 8.16 1.45 -13.95
N ASP A 226 8.31 0.27 -13.37
CA ASP A 226 7.66 -0.94 -13.89
C ASP A 226 6.15 -0.84 -13.76
N ILE A 227 5.67 -0.34 -12.61
CA ILE A 227 4.25 -0.10 -12.36
C ILE A 227 3.72 0.97 -13.33
N ILE A 228 4.45 2.08 -13.55
CA ILE A 228 4.04 3.13 -14.49
C ILE A 228 3.93 2.61 -15.92
N LEU A 229 4.90 1.82 -16.37
CA LEU A 229 4.86 1.22 -17.70
C LEU A 229 3.70 0.23 -17.86
N LYS A 230 3.42 -0.57 -16.83
CA LYS A 230 2.29 -1.50 -16.83
C LYS A 230 0.94 -0.77 -16.83
N LEU A 231 0.81 0.36 -16.14
CA LEU A 231 -0.39 1.21 -16.21
C LEU A 231 -0.57 1.83 -17.60
N GLN A 232 0.52 2.23 -18.26
CA GLN A 232 0.47 2.67 -19.65
C GLN A 232 0.01 1.56 -20.59
N GLU A 233 0.56 0.35 -20.45
CA GLU A 233 0.14 -0.84 -21.19
C GLU A 233 -1.36 -1.12 -21.01
N ALA A 234 -1.84 -1.12 -19.76
CA ALA A 234 -3.26 -1.30 -19.43
C ALA A 234 -4.14 -0.23 -20.08
N SER A 235 -3.73 1.04 -20.02
CA SER A 235 -4.47 2.13 -20.68
C SER A 235 -4.53 1.93 -22.19
N CYS A 236 -3.43 1.52 -22.85
CA CYS A 236 -3.40 1.23 -24.27
C CYS A 236 -4.27 0.02 -24.66
N ALA A 237 -4.46 -0.94 -23.74
CA ALA A 237 -5.35 -2.08 -23.91
C ALA A 237 -6.84 -1.71 -23.70
N GLY A 238 -7.18 -0.44 -23.43
CA GLY A 238 -8.54 0.03 -23.22
C GLY A 238 -9.05 -0.14 -21.76
N VAL A 239 -8.19 -0.51 -20.80
CA VAL A 239 -8.55 -0.60 -19.40
C VAL A 239 -8.79 0.81 -18.84
N ARG A 240 -9.94 1.03 -18.20
CA ARG A 240 -10.19 2.26 -17.42
C ARG A 240 -9.38 2.23 -16.14
N ILE A 241 -8.59 3.28 -15.91
CA ILE A 241 -7.73 3.41 -14.74
C ILE A 241 -8.08 4.70 -14.00
N ASP A 242 -8.53 4.59 -12.75
CA ASP A 242 -8.78 5.73 -11.88
C ASP A 242 -7.79 5.71 -10.71
N MET A 243 -7.06 6.81 -10.49
CA MET A 243 -6.07 6.92 -9.44
C MET A 243 -6.39 8.07 -8.48
N ILE A 244 -6.22 7.82 -7.18
CA ILE A 244 -6.27 8.83 -6.12
C ILE A 244 -4.88 8.96 -5.53
N VAL A 245 -4.14 10.02 -5.92
CA VAL A 245 -2.73 10.25 -5.54
C VAL A 245 -2.59 11.65 -4.94
N ARG A 246 -2.07 11.74 -3.71
CA ARG A 246 -1.94 13.03 -3.00
C ARG A 246 -0.54 13.63 -3.01
N GLY A 247 0.48 12.85 -3.33
CA GLY A 247 1.89 13.26 -3.26
C GLY A 247 2.58 13.19 -4.64
N ILE A 248 3.79 12.65 -4.66
CA ILE A 248 4.60 12.51 -5.89
C ILE A 248 3.84 11.64 -6.88
N CYS A 249 3.68 12.16 -8.11
CA CYS A 249 3.03 11.45 -9.20
C CYS A 249 3.89 11.60 -10.47
N CYS A 250 4.58 10.52 -10.85
CA CYS A 250 5.47 10.49 -12.01
C CYS A 250 4.79 9.93 -13.29
N VAL A 251 3.47 9.83 -13.31
CA VAL A 251 2.68 9.47 -14.49
C VAL A 251 1.72 10.62 -14.83
N ARG A 252 1.48 10.85 -16.13
CA ARG A 252 0.51 11.85 -16.61
C ARG A 252 -0.78 11.17 -17.04
N ALA A 253 -1.90 11.78 -16.66
CA ALA A 253 -3.23 11.34 -17.04
C ALA A 253 -3.60 11.83 -18.44
N GLY A 254 -4.43 11.07 -19.17
CA GLY A 254 -5.11 11.53 -20.39
C GLY A 254 -4.19 11.83 -21.58
N VAL A 255 -2.98 11.27 -21.63
CA VAL A 255 -2.05 11.49 -22.75
C VAL A 255 -2.45 10.57 -23.92
N PRO A 256 -2.83 11.13 -25.11
CA PRO A 256 -3.24 10.34 -26.26
C PRO A 256 -2.22 9.27 -26.67
N GLY A 257 -2.70 8.05 -26.95
CA GLY A 257 -1.90 6.90 -27.35
C GLY A 257 -0.98 6.34 -26.25
N LYS A 258 -1.10 6.82 -25.02
CA LYS A 258 -0.30 6.35 -23.86
C LYS A 258 -1.14 6.10 -22.62
N THR A 259 -1.76 7.13 -22.07
CA THR A 259 -2.50 7.08 -20.83
C THR A 259 -3.89 7.71 -20.96
N GLU A 260 -4.49 7.66 -22.14
CA GLU A 260 -5.78 8.29 -22.45
C GLU A 260 -6.94 7.76 -21.58
N ASN A 261 -6.86 6.48 -21.16
CA ASN A 261 -7.83 5.86 -20.26
C ASN A 261 -7.44 5.94 -18.77
N LEU A 262 -6.42 6.72 -18.45
CA LEU A 262 -5.93 6.90 -17.08
C LEU A 262 -6.32 8.27 -16.56
N HIS A 263 -7.03 8.29 -15.42
CA HIS A 263 -7.52 9.47 -14.74
C HIS A 263 -6.87 9.58 -13.35
N ILE A 264 -6.42 10.76 -12.96
CA ILE A 264 -5.75 10.98 -11.68
C ILE A 264 -6.43 12.10 -10.92
N ARG A 265 -6.82 11.82 -9.67
CA ARG A 265 -7.34 12.79 -8.72
C ARG A 265 -6.42 12.93 -7.50
N SER A 266 -6.40 14.12 -6.93
CA SER A 266 -5.80 14.40 -5.63
C SER A 266 -6.88 14.94 -4.71
N LEU A 267 -6.99 14.37 -3.50
CA LEU A 267 -7.92 14.80 -2.47
C LEU A 267 -7.15 15.51 -1.34
N VAL A 268 -7.50 16.77 -1.08
CA VAL A 268 -6.92 17.55 0.02
C VAL A 268 -8.09 18.08 0.85
N GLY A 269 -8.29 17.50 2.01
CA GLY A 269 -9.41 17.81 2.89
C GLY A 269 -8.97 17.97 4.34
N ARG A 270 -9.90 17.70 5.26
CA ARG A 270 -9.68 17.80 6.70
C ARG A 270 -8.62 16.81 7.21
N TYR A 271 -8.63 15.60 6.67
CA TYR A 271 -7.75 14.51 7.06
C TYR A 271 -6.67 14.28 6.01
N LEU A 272 -5.51 13.81 6.43
CA LEU A 272 -4.47 13.41 5.50
C LEU A 272 -4.87 12.07 4.88
N GLU A 273 -5.06 12.04 3.56
CA GLU A 273 -5.28 10.82 2.81
C GLU A 273 -4.01 9.95 2.85
N HIS A 274 -4.03 8.86 3.62
CA HIS A 274 -2.85 8.04 3.88
C HIS A 274 -3.05 6.56 3.56
N GLY A 275 -4.27 6.05 3.64
CA GLY A 275 -4.60 4.66 3.31
C GLY A 275 -4.31 4.31 1.86
N ARG A 276 -3.93 3.05 1.60
CA ARG A 276 -3.69 2.50 0.27
C ARG A 276 -4.68 1.38 0.02
N ILE A 277 -5.35 1.47 -1.13
CA ILE A 277 -6.28 0.47 -1.64
C ILE A 277 -5.98 0.26 -3.11
N TYR A 278 -5.84 -0.99 -3.54
CA TYR A 278 -5.61 -1.37 -4.93
C TYR A 278 -6.71 -2.32 -5.37
N SER A 279 -7.47 -1.94 -6.38
CA SER A 279 -8.62 -2.69 -6.87
C SER A 279 -8.46 -3.02 -8.35
N PHE A 280 -8.63 -4.27 -8.70
CA PHE A 280 -8.45 -4.84 -10.04
C PHE A 280 -9.72 -5.61 -10.42
N PHE A 281 -10.43 -5.14 -11.45
CA PHE A 281 -11.64 -5.78 -11.96
C PHE A 281 -11.41 -6.33 -13.37
N ASP A 282 -11.69 -7.60 -13.59
CA ASP A 282 -11.47 -8.33 -14.85
C ASP A 282 -12.75 -8.64 -15.65
N GLY A 283 -13.83 -7.93 -15.33
CA GLY A 283 -15.15 -8.16 -15.94
C GLY A 283 -15.99 -9.21 -15.24
N ALA A 284 -15.40 -10.01 -14.34
CA ALA A 284 -16.10 -11.04 -13.58
C ALA A 284 -15.88 -10.87 -12.06
N HIS A 285 -14.65 -10.61 -11.66
CA HIS A 285 -14.26 -10.57 -10.24
C HIS A 285 -13.46 -9.32 -9.92
N THR A 286 -13.74 -8.72 -8.76
CA THR A 286 -12.93 -7.68 -8.16
C THR A 286 -11.96 -8.32 -7.19
N ARG A 287 -10.64 -8.11 -7.40
CA ARG A 287 -9.60 -8.38 -6.40
C ARG A 287 -9.13 -7.08 -5.81
N ILE A 288 -9.23 -6.96 -4.49
CA ILE A 288 -8.93 -5.73 -3.78
C ILE A 288 -7.92 -5.98 -2.68
N TYR A 289 -6.98 -5.06 -2.54
CA TYR A 289 -5.88 -5.13 -1.59
C TYR A 289 -5.82 -3.85 -0.76
N ILE A 290 -5.43 -3.98 0.50
CA ILE A 290 -4.92 -2.88 1.31
C ILE A 290 -3.45 -3.11 1.62
N ALA A 291 -2.65 -2.05 1.74
CA ALA A 291 -1.23 -2.20 1.96
C ALA A 291 -0.60 -1.03 2.72
N SER A 292 0.57 -1.26 3.32
CA SER A 292 1.39 -0.22 3.94
C SER A 292 2.28 0.52 2.94
N GLY A 293 2.55 -0.08 1.77
CA GLY A 293 3.45 0.43 0.75
C GLY A 293 2.80 1.42 -0.22
N ASP A 294 3.60 2.29 -0.81
CA ASP A 294 3.28 3.11 -1.98
C ASP A 294 3.98 2.55 -3.23
N PHE A 295 3.68 3.11 -4.39
CA PHE A 295 4.34 2.78 -5.65
C PHE A 295 5.60 3.63 -5.89
N LEU A 296 6.45 3.71 -4.88
CA LEU A 296 7.79 4.29 -4.99
C LEU A 296 8.82 3.14 -4.99
N THR A 297 9.86 3.23 -5.80
CA THR A 297 10.94 2.22 -5.85
C THR A 297 11.48 1.87 -4.47
N ARG A 298 11.61 2.85 -3.57
CA ARG A 298 12.03 2.58 -2.19
C ARG A 298 11.05 1.72 -1.38
N ASN A 299 9.75 1.75 -1.68
CA ASN A 299 8.74 0.91 -1.02
C ASN A 299 8.75 -0.50 -1.61
N THR A 300 8.89 -0.60 -2.92
CA THR A 300 8.81 -1.87 -3.64
C THR A 300 10.12 -2.68 -3.59
N GLU A 301 11.27 -2.01 -3.38
CA GLU A 301 12.60 -2.65 -3.49
C GLU A 301 13.49 -2.50 -2.25
N CYS A 302 13.30 -1.46 -1.41
CA CYS A 302 14.22 -1.13 -0.31
C CYS A 302 13.55 -1.14 1.06
N ARG A 303 12.31 -1.63 1.18
CA ARG A 303 11.56 -1.70 2.42
C ARG A 303 10.87 -3.04 2.58
N VAL A 304 10.62 -3.41 3.83
CA VAL A 304 9.63 -4.43 4.15
C VAL A 304 8.28 -3.72 4.32
N GLU A 305 7.40 -3.92 3.35
CA GLU A 305 6.01 -3.50 3.37
C GLU A 305 5.11 -4.73 3.40
N VAL A 306 3.91 -4.58 3.92
CA VAL A 306 2.90 -5.64 3.87
C VAL A 306 1.59 -5.11 3.31
N GLY A 307 0.87 -6.00 2.67
CA GLY A 307 -0.52 -5.82 2.25
C GLY A 307 -1.23 -7.15 2.31
N VAL A 308 -2.53 -7.13 2.07
CA VAL A 308 -3.36 -8.34 2.06
C VAL A 308 -4.46 -8.21 1.02
N ARG A 309 -4.76 -9.33 0.36
CA ARG A 309 -5.98 -9.46 -0.45
C ARG A 309 -7.16 -9.61 0.50
N VAL A 310 -8.14 -8.73 0.36
CA VAL A 310 -9.41 -8.82 1.09
C VAL A 310 -10.35 -9.69 0.28
N GLU A 311 -10.79 -10.81 0.87
CA GLU A 311 -11.62 -11.81 0.19
C GLU A 311 -13.08 -11.82 0.67
N ASP A 312 -13.35 -11.33 1.90
CA ASP A 312 -14.71 -11.19 2.42
C ASP A 312 -15.55 -10.29 1.48
N PRO A 313 -16.65 -10.80 0.89
CA PRO A 313 -17.45 -10.04 -0.08
C PRO A 313 -18.04 -8.74 0.49
N VAL A 314 -18.35 -8.70 1.79
CA VAL A 314 -18.88 -7.51 2.46
C VAL A 314 -17.79 -6.45 2.53
N LEU A 315 -16.56 -6.83 2.88
CA LEU A 315 -15.43 -5.91 2.95
C LEU A 315 -14.93 -5.48 1.57
N VAL A 316 -14.96 -6.38 0.57
CA VAL A 316 -14.70 -6.03 -0.84
C VAL A 316 -15.67 -4.95 -1.29
N ARG A 317 -16.96 -5.13 -1.01
CA ARG A 317 -17.99 -4.12 -1.30
C ARG A 317 -17.73 -2.80 -0.57
N LYS A 318 -17.46 -2.85 0.74
CA LYS A 318 -17.15 -1.69 1.56
C LYS A 318 -15.96 -0.89 1.00
N LEU A 319 -14.86 -1.55 0.67
CA LEU A 319 -13.68 -0.89 0.08
C LEU A 319 -13.96 -0.30 -1.30
N THR A 320 -14.79 -0.99 -2.11
CA THR A 320 -15.23 -0.48 -3.41
C THR A 320 -16.07 0.79 -3.23
N ASP A 321 -17.02 0.79 -2.30
CA ASP A 321 -17.87 1.94 -2.02
C ASP A 321 -17.07 3.15 -1.48
N ILE A 322 -16.04 2.89 -0.66
CA ILE A 322 -15.09 3.91 -0.21
C ILE A 322 -14.36 4.55 -1.40
N LEU A 323 -13.82 3.74 -2.31
CA LEU A 323 -13.14 4.23 -3.52
C LEU A 323 -14.11 5.04 -4.39
N GLN A 324 -15.30 4.53 -4.64
CA GLN A 324 -16.31 5.22 -5.44
C GLN A 324 -16.77 6.54 -4.81
N LEU A 325 -16.93 6.61 -3.48
CA LEU A 325 -17.23 7.85 -2.78
C LEU A 325 -16.11 8.89 -2.99
N GLN A 326 -14.86 8.50 -2.88
CA GLN A 326 -13.72 9.39 -3.07
C GLN A 326 -13.55 9.82 -4.54
N LEU A 327 -13.81 8.93 -5.50
CA LEU A 327 -13.80 9.26 -6.93
C LEU A 327 -14.91 10.23 -7.34
N ARG A 328 -15.99 10.31 -6.57
CA ARG A 328 -17.08 11.28 -6.80
C ARG A 328 -16.91 12.59 -6.05
N ASP A 329 -15.85 12.77 -5.26
CA ASP A 329 -15.61 14.04 -4.56
C ASP A 329 -15.51 15.18 -5.58
N ASN A 330 -16.44 16.14 -5.50
CA ASN A 330 -16.47 17.36 -6.29
C ASN A 330 -16.28 18.64 -5.44
N VAL A 331 -16.00 18.47 -4.14
CA VAL A 331 -15.73 19.55 -3.19
C VAL A 331 -14.24 19.79 -2.99
N ASN A 332 -13.46 18.72 -2.77
CA ASN A 332 -12.05 18.78 -2.43
C ASN A 332 -11.12 18.28 -3.55
N ALA A 333 -11.66 17.54 -4.52
CA ALA A 333 -10.88 16.92 -5.56
C ALA A 333 -10.24 17.92 -6.52
N ARG A 334 -9.03 17.56 -6.98
CA ARG A 334 -8.34 18.16 -8.12
C ARG A 334 -8.00 17.06 -9.11
N GLU A 335 -8.25 17.28 -10.38
CA GLU A 335 -7.93 16.36 -11.46
C GLU A 335 -6.69 16.79 -12.21
N MET A 336 -5.86 15.81 -12.57
CA MET A 336 -4.67 16.03 -13.39
C MET A 336 -5.09 16.13 -14.87
N ARG A 337 -4.53 17.12 -15.56
CA ARG A 337 -4.63 17.29 -17.00
C ARG A 337 -3.45 16.63 -17.75
N PRO A 338 -3.55 16.43 -19.07
CA PRO A 338 -2.47 15.82 -19.86
C PRO A 338 -1.13 16.57 -19.82
N ASP A 339 -1.15 17.87 -19.51
CA ASP A 339 0.06 18.69 -19.33
C ASP A 339 0.72 18.47 -17.94
N GLY A 340 0.03 17.73 -17.03
CA GLY A 340 0.47 17.47 -15.67
C GLY A 340 0.00 18.53 -14.66
N SER A 341 -0.71 19.57 -15.08
CA SER A 341 -1.33 20.54 -14.17
C SER A 341 -2.56 19.93 -13.49
N TYR A 342 -2.92 20.48 -12.31
CA TYR A 342 -4.11 20.07 -11.56
C TYR A 342 -5.18 21.16 -11.58
N GLN A 343 -6.39 20.78 -11.94
CA GLN A 343 -7.55 21.66 -11.89
C GLN A 343 -8.51 21.21 -10.79
N LYS A 344 -9.03 22.17 -10.01
CA LYS A 344 -10.10 21.88 -9.03
C LYS A 344 -11.34 21.38 -9.78
N VAL A 345 -11.90 20.26 -9.31
CA VAL A 345 -13.19 19.77 -9.79
C VAL A 345 -14.26 20.78 -9.39
N LYS A 346 -15.14 21.12 -10.31
CA LYS A 346 -16.30 21.98 -10.07
C LYS A 346 -17.55 21.14 -10.32
N PRO A 347 -18.49 21.13 -9.37
CA PRO A 347 -19.77 20.47 -9.61
C PRO A 347 -20.49 21.13 -10.78
N ALA A 348 -21.20 20.36 -11.58
CA ALA A 348 -22.10 20.89 -12.60
C ALA A 348 -23.27 21.62 -11.94
N GLU A 349 -23.97 22.47 -12.72
CA GLU A 349 -25.17 23.15 -12.21
C GLU A 349 -26.27 22.14 -11.83
N GLY A 350 -26.72 22.20 -10.58
CA GLY A 350 -27.70 21.26 -10.03
C GLY A 350 -27.09 19.91 -9.56
N GLU A 351 -25.79 19.69 -9.73
CA GLU A 351 -25.12 18.48 -9.20
C GLU A 351 -24.99 18.53 -7.67
N ALA A 352 -25.30 17.42 -7.01
CA ALA A 352 -25.14 17.31 -5.57
C ALA A 352 -23.67 17.45 -5.15
N LEU A 353 -23.42 18.17 -4.06
CA LEU A 353 -22.08 18.31 -3.50
C LEU A 353 -21.68 17.01 -2.78
N VAL A 354 -20.60 16.40 -3.24
CA VAL A 354 -20.03 15.20 -2.65
C VAL A 354 -18.67 15.53 -2.04
N ASN A 355 -18.59 15.44 -0.72
CA ASN A 355 -17.32 15.52 0.01
C ASN A 355 -16.90 14.10 0.42
N GLY A 356 -15.89 13.55 -0.23
CA GLY A 356 -15.46 12.17 -0.04
C GLY A 356 -15.04 11.83 1.40
N GLN A 357 -14.50 12.81 2.15
CA GLN A 357 -14.15 12.60 3.56
C GLN A 357 -15.35 12.68 4.49
N MET A 358 -16.23 13.66 4.30
CA MET A 358 -17.41 13.79 5.17
C MET A 358 -18.45 12.72 4.89
N GLY A 359 -18.60 12.29 3.64
CA GLY A 359 -19.45 11.18 3.26
C GLY A 359 -19.09 9.84 3.93
N MET A 360 -17.83 9.66 4.32
CA MET A 360 -17.40 8.48 5.07
C MET A 360 -18.14 8.28 6.39
N TYR A 361 -18.53 9.36 7.08
CA TYR A 361 -19.31 9.25 8.32
C TYR A 361 -20.70 8.65 8.07
N GLU A 362 -21.34 9.02 6.97
CA GLU A 362 -22.63 8.42 6.56
C GLU A 362 -22.44 6.98 6.09
N LEU A 363 -21.37 6.75 5.34
CA LEU A 363 -21.04 5.43 4.83
C LEU A 363 -20.82 4.42 5.98
N LEU A 364 -20.19 4.83 7.09
CA LEU A 364 -19.77 3.95 8.19
C LEU A 364 -20.70 4.00 9.42
N LYS A 365 -21.77 4.77 9.41
CA LYS A 365 -22.60 5.02 10.61
C LYS A 365 -23.20 3.77 11.26
N ASN A 366 -23.49 2.74 10.47
CA ASN A 366 -24.11 1.49 10.92
C ASN A 366 -23.12 0.32 11.00
N ASP A 367 -21.84 0.56 10.74
CA ASP A 367 -20.80 -0.49 10.61
C ASP A 367 -20.58 -1.31 11.89
N TRP A 368 -20.92 -0.74 13.06
CA TRP A 368 -20.80 -1.42 14.35
C TRP A 368 -21.98 -2.30 14.72
N THR A 369 -23.13 -2.14 14.08
CA THR A 369 -24.40 -2.68 14.54
C THR A 369 -25.09 -3.62 13.57
N GLN A 370 -24.62 -3.67 12.31
CA GLN A 370 -25.24 -4.49 11.28
C GLN A 370 -24.18 -5.25 10.44
N PRO A 371 -24.18 -6.59 10.53
CA PRO A 371 -23.46 -7.43 9.56
C PRO A 371 -24.20 -7.51 8.20
N GLU A 372 -25.26 -6.73 7.98
CA GLU A 372 -26.01 -6.72 6.73
C GLU A 372 -25.26 -6.01 5.59
N PRO A 373 -25.47 -6.46 4.34
CA PRO A 373 -24.73 -5.95 3.21
C PRO A 373 -24.92 -4.45 3.09
N TRP A 374 -23.82 -3.73 2.99
CA TRP A 374 -23.74 -2.30 2.75
C TRP A 374 -24.68 -1.86 1.64
N ARG A 375 -25.63 -1.01 1.96
CA ARG A 375 -26.44 -0.31 0.98
C ARG A 375 -26.02 1.15 1.01
N LEU A 376 -25.38 1.62 -0.06
CA LEU A 376 -25.38 3.04 -0.36
C LEU A 376 -26.84 3.51 -0.33
N SER A 377 -27.15 4.62 0.37
CA SER A 377 -28.47 5.24 0.29
C SER A 377 -28.80 5.45 -1.19
N ALA A 378 -30.07 5.34 -1.57
CA ALA A 378 -30.54 5.44 -2.96
C ALA A 378 -29.98 6.68 -3.72
N ALA A 379 -29.68 7.78 -3.02
CA ALA A 379 -29.01 8.96 -3.56
C ALA A 379 -27.59 8.72 -4.10
N VAL A 380 -26.96 7.61 -3.69
CA VAL A 380 -25.60 7.19 -4.12
C VAL A 380 -25.68 6.14 -5.23
N GLN A 381 -26.80 5.45 -5.39
CA GLN A 381 -26.97 4.37 -6.38
C GLN A 381 -27.35 4.87 -7.79
N GLU A 382 -27.80 6.12 -7.96
CA GLU A 382 -28.45 6.56 -9.20
C GLU A 382 -27.55 7.05 -10.33
N LYS A 383 -26.24 6.76 -10.35
CA LYS A 383 -25.43 6.95 -11.58
C LYS A 383 -24.30 5.95 -11.71
N GLN A 384 -24.63 4.69 -11.97
CA GLN A 384 -23.77 3.91 -12.85
C GLN A 384 -23.97 4.50 -14.26
N PRO A 385 -22.91 4.87 -15.00
CA PRO A 385 -23.07 5.20 -16.40
C PRO A 385 -23.58 3.93 -17.10
N GLU A 386 -24.77 4.01 -17.69
CA GLU A 386 -25.20 3.00 -18.64
C GLU A 386 -24.09 2.81 -19.69
N PRO A 387 -23.78 1.57 -20.09
CA PRO A 387 -22.89 1.36 -21.22
C PRO A 387 -23.51 2.08 -22.41
N SER A 388 -22.78 3.05 -22.97
CA SER A 388 -23.20 3.76 -24.17
C SER A 388 -23.41 2.74 -25.30
N ALA A 389 -24.66 2.38 -25.52
CA ALA A 389 -25.08 1.59 -26.66
C ALA A 389 -25.10 2.51 -27.90
N GLU A 390 -23.92 2.81 -28.40
CA GLU A 390 -23.76 3.38 -29.74
C GLU A 390 -22.41 2.97 -30.32
N ALA A 391 -22.26 1.65 -30.51
CA ALA A 391 -21.38 1.12 -31.51
C ALA A 391 -22.26 0.77 -32.70
N ALA A 392 -22.38 1.73 -33.65
CA ALA A 392 -23.06 1.56 -34.91
C ALA A 392 -22.55 0.29 -35.60
N LYS A 393 -23.47 -0.59 -35.94
CA LYS A 393 -23.25 -1.71 -36.87
C LYS A 393 -22.76 -1.16 -38.21
N PRO A 394 -21.72 -1.69 -38.85
CA PRO A 394 -21.41 -1.35 -40.23
C PRO A 394 -22.47 -1.99 -41.15
N GLU A 395 -23.16 -1.17 -41.92
CA GLU A 395 -23.96 -1.64 -43.06
C GLU A 395 -23.08 -2.30 -44.13
N PRO A 396 -23.57 -3.31 -44.81
CA PRO A 396 -22.81 -3.99 -45.86
C PRO A 396 -22.71 -3.11 -47.13
N ALA A 397 -21.50 -2.81 -47.54
CA ALA A 397 -21.20 -2.11 -48.79
C ALA A 397 -21.64 -2.92 -49.98
N LYS A 398 -22.47 -2.33 -50.84
CA LYS A 398 -22.80 -2.84 -52.17
C LYS A 398 -21.60 -2.78 -53.07
N THR A 399 -21.28 -3.91 -53.67
CA THR A 399 -20.35 -4.11 -54.77
C THR A 399 -20.84 -3.38 -56.03
N GLU A 400 -20.09 -2.47 -56.57
CA GLU A 400 -20.16 -2.07 -57.99
C GLU A 400 -18.77 -2.13 -58.60
N ALA A 401 -18.73 -2.63 -59.82
CA ALA A 401 -17.58 -3.11 -60.59
C ALA A 401 -16.71 -2.00 -61.15
N ALA A 402 -15.45 -2.34 -61.35
CA ALA A 402 -14.40 -1.55 -62.01
C ALA A 402 -14.71 -1.24 -63.46
N PRO A 403 -13.98 -0.27 -64.06
CA PRO A 403 -13.10 -0.65 -65.16
C PRO A 403 -11.68 -0.10 -65.08
N ALA A 404 -10.86 -0.77 -65.90
CA ALA A 404 -9.43 -0.88 -65.97
C ALA A 404 -8.65 0.35 -66.46
N ALA A 405 -7.42 0.38 -66.03
CA ALA A 405 -6.15 0.71 -66.68
C ALA A 405 -5.89 2.10 -67.26
N LYS A 406 -4.81 2.71 -66.77
CA LYS A 406 -3.63 3.04 -67.62
C LYS A 406 -2.43 3.44 -66.76
N GLN A 407 -1.30 2.79 -67.11
CA GLN A 407 0.05 3.13 -66.70
C GLN A 407 0.50 4.49 -67.28
N ALA A 408 1.29 5.23 -66.52
CA ALA A 408 2.32 6.13 -67.08
C ALA A 408 3.45 6.30 -66.05
N GLU A 409 4.66 6.15 -66.54
CA GLU A 409 5.97 6.14 -65.89
C GLU A 409 6.44 7.52 -65.43
N ALA A 410 7.32 7.44 -64.45
CA ALA A 410 8.59 8.17 -64.25
C ALA A 410 8.63 9.71 -64.19
N SER A 411 9.15 10.21 -63.08
CA SER A 411 10.45 10.91 -63.02
C SER A 411 10.71 11.47 -61.62
N HIS A 412 11.88 11.14 -61.06
CA HIS A 412 12.53 11.90 -59.97
C HIS A 412 13.01 13.27 -60.49
N PRO A 413 13.13 14.29 -59.60
CA PRO A 413 14.48 14.60 -59.10
C PRO A 413 14.56 14.99 -57.61
N GLU A 414 15.65 14.53 -57.00
CA GLU A 414 16.60 15.11 -56.06
C GLU A 414 16.22 16.25 -55.09
N SER A 415 16.58 15.97 -53.83
CA SER A 415 17.41 16.76 -52.90
C SER A 415 16.87 18.04 -52.28
N ALA A 416 16.60 17.97 -50.98
CA ALA A 416 17.13 18.95 -50.01
C ALA A 416 17.03 18.40 -48.59
N ALA A 417 18.15 18.43 -47.87
CA ALA A 417 18.39 17.93 -46.54
C ALA A 417 17.69 18.79 -45.46
N ALA A 418 17.16 18.13 -44.43
CA ALA A 418 16.82 18.74 -43.16
C ALA A 418 17.69 18.14 -42.05
N PRO A 419 18.07 18.90 -41.00
CA PRO A 419 19.14 18.52 -40.10
C PRO A 419 18.68 17.56 -39.00
N GLU A 420 19.59 16.65 -38.63
CA GLU A 420 19.50 15.65 -37.59
C GLU A 420 19.35 16.27 -36.19
N SER A 421 18.37 15.81 -35.43
CA SER A 421 18.26 16.03 -33.99
C SER A 421 18.54 14.71 -33.23
N GLY A 422 19.82 14.34 -33.23
CA GLY A 422 20.28 13.13 -32.55
C GLY A 422 21.51 13.38 -31.71
N ASP A 423 21.45 14.31 -30.72
CA ASP A 423 22.68 14.57 -29.94
C ASP A 423 22.46 14.94 -28.44
N ARG A 424 21.32 14.62 -27.88
CA ARG A 424 21.09 14.85 -26.43
C ARG A 424 20.94 13.58 -25.60
N PHE A 425 20.65 12.46 -26.20
CA PHE A 425 20.52 11.18 -25.48
C PHE A 425 21.88 10.48 -25.33
N ASP A 426 22.75 10.55 -26.33
CA ASP A 426 24.08 9.94 -26.29
C ASP A 426 25.02 10.65 -25.30
N GLN A 427 24.87 11.94 -25.07
CA GLN A 427 25.65 12.66 -24.05
C GLN A 427 25.27 12.28 -22.61
N LEU A 428 24.03 11.91 -22.34
CA LEU A 428 23.61 11.42 -21.02
C LEU A 428 24.09 9.99 -20.76
N GLU A 429 24.14 9.13 -21.76
CA GLU A 429 24.66 7.76 -21.63
C GLU A 429 26.19 7.76 -21.45
N GLN A 430 26.92 8.66 -22.09
CA GLN A 430 28.37 8.79 -21.88
C GLN A 430 28.73 9.34 -20.50
N MET A 431 27.91 10.21 -19.91
CA MET A 431 28.14 10.70 -18.53
C MET A 431 27.88 9.63 -17.47
N VAL A 432 26.97 8.69 -17.70
CA VAL A 432 26.68 7.57 -16.79
C VAL A 432 27.75 6.48 -16.90
N ASN A 433 28.30 6.24 -18.09
CA ASN A 433 29.34 5.23 -18.31
C ASN A 433 30.74 5.67 -17.88
N HIS A 434 31.01 6.98 -17.78
CA HIS A 434 32.30 7.48 -17.27
C HIS A 434 32.47 7.35 -15.75
N LYS A 435 31.36 7.21 -14.99
CA LYS A 435 31.42 6.95 -13.54
C LYS A 435 31.63 5.50 -13.13
N LYS A 436 31.59 4.56 -14.07
CA LYS A 436 31.79 3.12 -13.83
C LYS A 436 33.21 2.60 -14.15
N ARG A 437 34.16 3.46 -14.52
CA ARG A 437 35.54 3.07 -14.84
C ARG A 437 36.57 3.79 -13.97
N THR A 438 36.52 3.56 -12.66
CA THR A 438 37.68 3.75 -11.77
C THR A 438 37.59 2.69 -10.68
N GLU A 439 38.01 1.48 -11.02
CA GLU A 439 38.41 0.48 -10.02
C GLU A 439 39.77 0.91 -9.43
N PRO A 440 39.97 0.93 -8.12
CA PRO A 440 41.26 1.16 -7.52
C PRO A 440 42.15 -0.08 -7.70
N GLN A 441 43.38 0.12 -8.15
CA GLN A 441 44.40 -0.91 -8.26
C GLN A 441 44.74 -1.52 -6.89
N PRO A 442 45.07 -2.83 -6.79
CA PRO A 442 45.40 -3.46 -5.53
C PRO A 442 46.75 -2.99 -4.99
N ALA A 443 46.75 -2.64 -3.70
CA ALA A 443 47.95 -2.28 -2.97
C ALA A 443 48.93 -3.47 -2.77
N PRO A 444 50.24 -3.25 -2.67
CA PRO A 444 51.22 -4.32 -2.59
C PRO A 444 51.17 -5.07 -1.25
N ALA A 445 51.43 -6.37 -1.31
CA ALA A 445 51.40 -7.34 -0.21
C ALA A 445 52.25 -6.92 1.01
N ALA A 446 51.59 -6.83 2.18
CA ALA A 446 52.24 -6.59 3.47
C ALA A 446 52.73 -7.93 4.08
N LYS A 447 53.91 -7.87 4.71
CA LYS A 447 54.61 -8.99 5.37
C LYS A 447 53.83 -9.56 6.57
N PRO A 448 53.98 -10.84 6.93
CA PRO A 448 53.20 -11.46 8.01
C PRO A 448 53.63 -10.95 9.40
N ILE A 449 52.63 -10.50 10.16
CA ILE A 449 52.78 -10.08 11.57
C ILE A 449 52.36 -11.28 12.46
N LYS A 450 53.19 -11.55 13.48
CA LYS A 450 53.00 -12.63 14.48
C LYS A 450 51.72 -12.43 15.29
N PRO A 451 51.02 -13.47 15.74
CA PRO A 451 49.78 -13.37 16.48
C PRO A 451 50.02 -12.76 17.88
N VAL A 452 49.32 -11.66 18.15
CA VAL A 452 49.16 -11.11 19.50
C VAL A 452 47.86 -11.70 20.05
N VAL A 453 47.93 -12.35 21.18
CA VAL A 453 46.75 -12.83 21.94
C VAL A 453 46.02 -11.59 22.48
N VAL A 454 44.87 -11.28 21.93
CA VAL A 454 44.00 -10.24 22.46
C VAL A 454 42.86 -10.93 23.21
N GLU A 455 42.78 -10.68 24.49
CA GLU A 455 41.61 -11.04 25.30
C GLU A 455 40.33 -10.43 24.70
N THR A 456 39.35 -11.25 24.44
CA THR A 456 38.07 -10.84 23.90
C THR A 456 37.26 -10.04 24.97
N PRO A 457 36.96 -8.76 24.75
CA PRO A 457 36.02 -8.05 25.63
C PRO A 457 34.62 -8.60 25.45
N ALA A 458 33.86 -8.68 26.54
CA ALA A 458 32.47 -9.11 26.57
C ALA A 458 31.60 -8.40 25.50
N PRO A 459 30.60 -9.04 24.92
CA PRO A 459 29.83 -8.48 23.83
C PRO A 459 29.09 -7.21 24.30
N ARG A 460 29.47 -6.07 23.73
CA ARG A 460 28.72 -4.81 23.92
C ARG A 460 27.34 -4.99 23.30
N SER A 461 26.28 -4.59 24.01
CA SER A 461 24.92 -4.67 23.49
C SER A 461 24.78 -3.95 22.13
N ARG A 462 24.04 -4.52 21.20
CA ARG A 462 23.77 -3.95 19.87
C ARG A 462 23.32 -2.48 19.94
N LEU A 463 22.55 -2.13 20.98
CA LEU A 463 22.07 -0.78 21.26
C LEU A 463 23.21 0.24 21.38
N LYS A 464 24.33 -0.14 22.03
CA LYS A 464 25.49 0.72 22.20
C LYS A 464 26.20 1.02 20.86
N ARG A 465 26.28 0.04 19.97
CA ARG A 465 26.82 0.24 18.59
C ARG A 465 25.95 1.18 17.76
N ILE A 466 24.62 1.08 17.89
CA ILE A 466 23.66 1.96 17.20
C ILE A 466 23.74 3.40 17.73
N LEU A 467 23.84 3.58 19.04
CA LEU A 467 24.03 4.90 19.65
C LEU A 467 25.35 5.55 19.27
N ASP A 468 26.44 4.78 19.16
CA ASP A 468 27.75 5.29 18.72
C ASP A 468 27.72 5.70 17.23
N PHE A 469 26.96 4.99 16.38
CA PHE A 469 26.74 5.35 14.97
C PHE A 469 26.04 6.71 14.80
N PHE A 470 25.04 7.01 15.65
CA PHE A 470 24.35 8.31 15.60
C PHE A 470 25.16 9.47 16.19
N LYS A 471 26.13 9.23 17.08
CA LYS A 471 27.04 10.26 17.61
C LYS A 471 28.12 10.71 16.63
N LEU A 472 28.49 9.88 15.66
CA LEU A 472 29.52 10.19 14.67
C LEU A 472 29.02 10.99 13.45
N ARG A 473 27.73 11.33 13.39
CA ARG A 473 27.12 12.10 12.28
C ARG A 473 26.49 13.43 12.70
N ARG A 474 26.94 14.01 13.82
CA ARG A 474 26.66 15.41 14.17
C ARG A 474 27.85 16.30 13.85
#